data_d02b8a9c1e790d59c22c146b5d5c0846
#
_entry.id   d02b8a9c1e790d59c22c146b5d5c0846
#
_cell.length_a   1.000
_cell.length_b   1.000
_cell.length_c   1.000
_cell.angle_alpha   90.00
_cell.angle_beta   90.00
_cell.angle_gamma   90.00
#
_symmetry.space_group_name_H-M   'P 1'
#
loop_
_entity.id
_entity.type
_entity.pdbx_description
1 polymer ?
#
loop_
_entity_poly.entity_id
_entity_poly.type
_entity_poly.pdbx_seq_one_letter_code
_entity_poly.pdbx_strand_id
1 'polypeptide(L)'
;MPRLMEDILPYARYRNPLNHMTVMFRKQDVLNAGNYRHFPYLEDYDLWSRMLAKGYAFYNLPEILVKARTSEALYERRGGAAYFRQYRQLRKEQHTLGLISGKEYATGCILSFGMTMQPSFLRKLTYQKVLRK
;
A
#
# COMPACT_ATOMS: atom_id res chain seq x y z
N MET A 1 4.23 -6.69 10.06
CA MET A 1 4.01 -6.90 8.60
C MET A 1 4.15 -8.40 8.29
N PRO A 2 3.44 -8.94 7.29
CA PRO A 2 3.56 -10.34 6.91
C PRO A 2 4.96 -10.64 6.39
N ARG A 3 5.49 -11.84 6.67
CA ARG A 3 6.89 -12.20 6.35
C ARG A 3 7.00 -12.99 5.06
N LEU A 4 6.18 -14.00 4.88
CA LEU A 4 6.24 -14.95 3.78
C LEU A 4 5.28 -14.56 2.67
N MET A 5 5.56 -15.01 1.45
CA MET A 5 4.75 -14.68 0.27
C MET A 5 3.28 -15.11 0.40
N GLU A 6 3.02 -16.23 1.06
CA GLU A 6 1.68 -16.74 1.36
C GLU A 6 0.84 -15.78 2.21
N ASP A 7 1.47 -15.00 3.09
CA ASP A 7 0.82 -13.95 3.89
C ASP A 7 0.85 -12.58 3.21
N ILE A 8 1.93 -12.29 2.47
CA ILE A 8 2.13 -11.02 1.79
C ILE A 8 1.06 -10.79 0.72
N LEU A 9 0.74 -11.81 -0.07
CA LEU A 9 -0.22 -11.68 -1.16
C LEU A 9 -1.65 -11.36 -0.66
N PRO A 10 -2.24 -12.05 0.32
CA PRO A 10 -3.52 -11.66 0.91
C PRO A 10 -3.48 -10.27 1.56
N TYR A 11 -2.39 -9.96 2.27
CA TYR A 11 -2.22 -8.65 2.89
C TYR A 11 -2.16 -7.51 1.87
N ALA A 12 -1.48 -7.73 0.73
CA ALA A 12 -1.36 -6.75 -0.34
C ALA A 12 -2.69 -6.40 -1.01
N ARG A 13 -3.73 -7.22 -0.83
CA ARG A 13 -5.08 -6.92 -1.30
C ARG A 13 -5.74 -5.77 -0.54
N TYR A 14 -5.29 -5.47 0.67
CA TYR A 14 -5.89 -4.45 1.54
C TYR A 14 -4.95 -3.34 1.94
N ARG A 15 -3.63 -3.63 2.01
CA ARG A 15 -2.62 -2.71 2.55
C ARG A 15 -1.30 -2.89 1.82
N ASN A 16 -0.51 -1.81 1.76
CA ASN A 16 0.84 -1.86 1.23
C ASN A 16 1.68 -2.88 2.04
N PRO A 17 2.18 -3.95 1.40
CA PRO A 17 2.86 -5.05 2.10
C PRO A 17 4.32 -4.76 2.43
N LEU A 18 4.90 -3.71 1.87
CA LEU A 18 6.30 -3.34 2.03
C LEU A 18 6.43 -1.89 2.51
N ASN A 19 7.53 -1.60 3.18
CA ASN A 19 7.87 -0.26 3.60
C ASN A 19 8.91 0.31 2.62
N HIS A 20 8.51 1.25 1.77
CA HIS A 20 9.30 1.74 0.63
C HIS A 20 10.75 2.09 0.97
N MET A 21 10.96 2.76 2.11
CA MET A 21 12.31 3.21 2.53
C MET A 21 13.25 2.07 2.98
N THR A 22 12.75 0.83 3.05
CA THR A 22 13.49 -0.32 3.57
C THR A 22 13.61 -1.46 2.56
N VAL A 23 13.16 -1.25 1.31
CA VAL A 23 13.16 -2.30 0.30
C VAL A 23 14.50 -2.46 -0.39
N MET A 24 14.83 -3.71 -0.70
CA MET A 24 15.89 -4.09 -1.62
C MET A 24 15.27 -4.94 -2.72
N PHE A 25 15.61 -4.69 -3.97
CA PHE A 25 15.05 -5.40 -5.12
C PHE A 25 16.08 -5.56 -6.25
N ARG A 26 15.84 -6.51 -7.12
CA ARG A 26 16.59 -6.62 -8.37
C ARG A 26 16.11 -5.55 -9.34
N LYS A 27 17.01 -4.70 -9.81
CA LYS A 27 16.72 -3.62 -10.75
C LYS A 27 15.92 -4.11 -11.96
N GLN A 28 16.32 -5.25 -12.54
CA GLN A 28 15.69 -5.79 -13.75
C GLN A 28 14.23 -6.18 -13.50
N ASP A 29 13.89 -6.70 -12.32
CA ASP A 29 12.51 -7.08 -11.98
C ASP A 29 11.59 -5.86 -11.91
N VAL A 30 12.09 -4.76 -11.34
CA VAL A 30 11.39 -3.48 -11.31
C VAL A 30 11.18 -2.92 -12.72
N LEU A 31 12.22 -2.96 -13.57
CA LEU A 31 12.12 -2.52 -14.96
C LEU A 31 11.12 -3.38 -15.75
N ASN A 32 11.15 -4.68 -15.58
CA ASN A 32 10.23 -5.63 -16.21
C ASN A 32 8.78 -5.44 -15.73
N ALA A 33 8.59 -4.96 -14.49
CA ALA A 33 7.27 -4.59 -13.96
C ALA A 33 6.76 -3.24 -14.47
N GLY A 34 7.55 -2.53 -15.30
CA GLY A 34 7.21 -1.24 -15.88
C GLY A 34 7.65 -0.04 -15.02
N ASN A 35 8.61 -0.26 -14.12
CA ASN A 35 9.22 0.78 -13.28
C ASN A 35 8.21 1.59 -12.45
N TYR A 36 8.67 2.64 -11.78
CA TYR A 36 7.80 3.60 -11.10
C TYR A 36 7.00 4.41 -12.11
N ARG A 37 5.69 4.56 -11.86
CA ARG A 37 4.81 5.40 -12.64
C ARG A 37 4.43 6.65 -11.83
N HIS A 38 3.95 7.68 -12.50
CA HIS A 38 3.36 8.83 -11.81
C HIS A 38 2.07 8.42 -11.10
N PHE A 39 2.17 8.11 -9.81
CA PHE A 39 1.06 7.67 -8.97
C PHE A 39 1.18 8.36 -7.60
N PRO A 40 0.73 9.62 -7.46
CA PRO A 40 0.97 10.43 -6.27
C PRO A 40 0.59 9.70 -4.98
N TYR A 41 1.50 9.68 -4.00
CA TYR A 41 1.37 9.06 -2.67
C TYR A 41 1.40 7.52 -2.63
N LEU A 42 1.19 6.83 -3.74
CA LEU A 42 0.99 5.38 -3.78
C LEU A 42 1.85 4.72 -4.86
N GLU A 43 2.89 5.40 -5.33
CA GLU A 43 3.82 4.96 -6.38
C GLU A 43 4.49 3.62 -6.06
N ASP A 44 4.79 3.40 -4.80
CA ASP A 44 5.38 2.17 -4.30
C ASP A 44 4.35 1.02 -4.29
N TYR A 45 3.16 1.27 -3.78
CA TYR A 45 2.11 0.26 -3.73
C TYR A 45 1.60 -0.13 -5.13
N ASP A 46 1.56 0.82 -6.08
CA ASP A 46 1.29 0.53 -7.49
C ASP A 46 2.34 -0.41 -8.08
N LEU A 47 3.63 -0.11 -7.85
CA LEU A 47 4.73 -0.95 -8.33
C LEU A 47 4.66 -2.37 -7.74
N TRP A 48 4.47 -2.47 -6.41
CA TRP A 48 4.37 -3.78 -5.75
C TRP A 48 3.17 -4.58 -6.25
N SER A 49 2.04 -3.93 -6.51
CA SER A 49 0.86 -4.59 -7.07
C SER A 49 1.15 -5.18 -8.45
N ARG A 50 1.83 -4.43 -9.32
CA ARG A 50 2.22 -4.93 -10.65
C ARG A 50 3.25 -6.05 -10.59
N MET A 51 4.19 -5.97 -9.67
CA MET A 51 5.16 -7.04 -9.45
C MET A 51 4.49 -8.32 -8.94
N LEU A 52 3.59 -8.21 -7.95
CA LEU A 52 2.81 -9.34 -7.44
C LEU A 52 1.96 -10.00 -8.53
N ALA A 53 1.29 -9.20 -9.37
CA ALA A 53 0.50 -9.72 -10.49
C ALA A 53 1.35 -10.47 -11.55
N LYS A 54 2.63 -10.14 -11.63
CA LYS A 54 3.60 -10.84 -12.49
C LYS A 54 4.26 -12.06 -11.81
N GLY A 55 3.88 -12.38 -10.58
CA GLY A 55 4.40 -13.54 -9.85
C GLY A 55 5.76 -13.33 -9.17
N TYR A 56 6.23 -12.09 -9.02
CA TYR A 56 7.45 -11.83 -8.25
C TYR A 56 7.24 -12.12 -6.77
N ALA A 57 8.18 -12.81 -6.16
CA ALA A 57 8.14 -13.16 -4.74
C ALA A 57 8.70 -12.03 -3.87
N PHE A 58 8.06 -11.80 -2.72
CA PHE A 58 8.46 -10.83 -1.71
C PHE A 58 8.73 -11.52 -0.38
N TYR A 59 9.57 -10.90 0.42
CA TYR A 59 9.88 -11.34 1.77
C TYR A 59 10.16 -10.13 2.67
N ASN A 60 9.59 -10.10 3.86
CA ASN A 60 9.93 -9.11 4.87
C ASN A 60 10.83 -9.74 5.93
N LEU A 61 12.02 -9.18 6.10
CA LEU A 61 12.94 -9.58 7.16
C LEU A 61 12.32 -9.35 8.54
N PRO A 62 12.46 -10.28 9.49
CA PRO A 62 11.90 -10.12 10.84
C PRO A 62 12.69 -9.12 11.70
N GLU A 63 13.94 -8.85 11.34
CA GLU A 63 14.83 -7.97 12.06
C GLU A 63 14.48 -6.49 11.83
N ILE A 64 14.64 -5.67 12.85
CA ILE A 64 14.49 -4.21 12.75
C ILE A 64 15.81 -3.62 12.28
N LEU A 65 15.96 -3.43 10.99
CA LEU A 65 17.19 -2.91 10.38
C LEU A 65 17.17 -1.39 10.18
N VAL A 66 15.98 -0.78 10.16
CA VAL A 66 15.83 0.66 9.88
C VAL A 66 14.89 1.30 10.90
N LYS A 67 15.31 2.43 11.46
CA LYS A 67 14.47 3.31 12.28
C LYS A 67 13.98 4.47 11.43
N ALA A 68 12.67 4.53 11.17
CA ALA A 68 12.06 5.59 10.39
C ALA A 68 11.53 6.72 11.28
N ARG A 69 11.85 7.97 10.93
CA ARG A 69 11.26 9.14 11.58
C ARG A 69 9.81 9.31 11.10
N THR A 70 8.89 9.44 12.05
CA THR A 70 7.48 9.76 11.75
C THR A 70 7.18 11.18 12.17
N SER A 71 6.50 11.94 11.31
CA SER A 71 6.01 13.30 11.60
C SER A 71 4.49 13.37 11.49
N GLU A 72 3.89 14.40 12.07
CA GLU A 72 2.43 14.63 11.96
C GLU A 72 2.01 14.89 10.51
N ALA A 73 2.84 15.55 9.73
CA ALA A 73 2.64 15.77 8.29
C ALA A 73 2.41 14.49 7.48
N LEU A 74 2.87 13.32 7.98
CA LEU A 74 2.59 12.03 7.34
C LEU A 74 1.09 11.70 7.36
N TYR A 75 0.41 11.99 8.47
CA TYR A 75 -1.02 11.71 8.64
C TYR A 75 -1.88 12.73 7.90
N GLU A 76 -1.45 13.96 7.80
CA GLU A 76 -2.13 15.02 7.05
C GLU A 76 -2.15 14.70 5.55
N ARG A 77 -1.02 14.32 4.97
CA ARG A 77 -0.87 13.96 3.55
C ARG A 77 -1.72 12.77 3.11
N ARG A 78 -2.11 11.89 4.04
CA ARG A 78 -2.91 10.69 3.78
C ARG A 78 -4.41 10.91 3.93
N GLY A 79 -4.90 12.13 3.73
CA GLY A 79 -6.29 12.49 3.86
C GLY A 79 -6.83 13.33 2.73
N GLY A 80 -8.15 13.50 2.73
CA GLY A 80 -8.87 14.33 1.80
C GLY A 80 -9.21 13.66 0.46
N ALA A 81 -10.01 14.36 -0.34
CA ALA A 81 -10.55 13.85 -1.60
C ALA A 81 -9.47 13.50 -2.64
N ALA A 82 -8.35 14.25 -2.66
CA ALA A 82 -7.25 13.98 -3.58
C ALA A 82 -6.60 12.62 -3.29
N TYR A 83 -6.28 12.33 -2.03
CA TYR A 83 -5.71 11.05 -1.62
C TYR A 83 -6.69 9.90 -1.88
N PHE A 84 -7.99 10.08 -1.56
CA PHE A 84 -9.02 9.08 -1.85
C PHE A 84 -9.11 8.75 -3.34
N ARG A 85 -9.02 9.76 -4.22
CA ARG A 85 -9.05 9.57 -5.68
C ARG A 85 -7.90 8.67 -6.14
N GLN A 86 -6.69 8.92 -5.65
CA GLN A 86 -5.51 8.10 -5.96
C GLN A 86 -5.67 6.68 -5.43
N TYR A 87 -6.17 6.53 -4.20
CA TYR A 87 -6.39 5.21 -3.61
C TYR A 87 -7.44 4.41 -4.40
N ARG A 88 -8.54 5.05 -4.82
CA ARG A 88 -9.55 4.41 -5.66
C ARG A 88 -8.99 3.98 -7.01
N GLN A 89 -8.12 4.80 -7.62
CA GLN A 89 -7.44 4.44 -8.85
C GLN A 89 -6.53 3.23 -8.65
N LEU A 90 -5.74 3.19 -7.58
CA LEU A 90 -4.92 2.02 -7.22
C LEU A 90 -5.77 0.76 -7.10
N ARG A 91 -6.91 0.83 -6.40
CA ARG A 91 -7.82 -0.32 -6.26
C ARG A 91 -8.35 -0.79 -7.61
N LYS A 92 -8.66 0.14 -8.51
CA LYS A 92 -9.08 -0.19 -9.89
C LYS A 92 -7.96 -0.92 -10.63
N GLU A 93 -6.71 -0.45 -10.55
CA GLU A 93 -5.55 -1.12 -11.16
C GLU A 93 -5.37 -2.53 -10.59
N GLN A 94 -5.43 -2.70 -9.26
CA GLN A 94 -5.33 -4.01 -8.61
C GLN A 94 -6.43 -4.98 -9.08
N HIS A 95 -7.64 -4.49 -9.28
CA HIS A 95 -8.75 -5.29 -9.83
C HIS A 95 -8.48 -5.68 -11.29
N THR A 96 -8.03 -4.74 -12.12
CA THR A 96 -7.65 -5.00 -13.53
C THR A 96 -6.51 -6.01 -13.63
N LEU A 97 -5.56 -5.98 -12.70
CA LEU A 97 -4.46 -6.94 -12.60
C LEU A 97 -4.88 -8.32 -12.05
N GLY A 98 -6.14 -8.50 -11.65
CA GLY A 98 -6.63 -9.74 -11.06
C GLY A 98 -6.17 -10.01 -9.62
N LEU A 99 -5.55 -9.05 -8.95
CA LEU A 99 -5.09 -9.20 -7.56
C LEU A 99 -6.24 -9.18 -6.57
N ILE A 100 -7.31 -8.48 -6.88
CA ILE A 100 -8.50 -8.34 -6.03
C ILE A 100 -9.77 -8.59 -6.82
N SER A 101 -10.77 -9.15 -6.14
CA SER A 101 -12.12 -9.33 -6.67
C SER A 101 -12.90 -8.01 -6.70
N GLY A 102 -14.04 -8.00 -7.42
CA GLY A 102 -14.96 -6.85 -7.42
C GLY A 102 -15.51 -6.52 -6.03
N LYS A 103 -15.73 -7.51 -5.18
CA LYS A 103 -16.15 -7.32 -3.78
C LYS A 103 -15.04 -6.63 -2.98
N GLU A 104 -13.80 -7.08 -3.10
CA GLU A 104 -12.64 -6.48 -2.42
C GLU A 104 -12.37 -5.05 -2.92
N TYR A 105 -12.59 -4.79 -4.22
CA TYR A 105 -12.55 -3.44 -4.78
C TYR A 105 -13.56 -2.52 -4.09
N ALA A 106 -14.85 -2.92 -4.05
CA ALA A 106 -15.91 -2.12 -3.45
C ALA A 106 -15.68 -1.89 -1.95
N THR A 107 -15.38 -2.94 -1.21
CA THR A 107 -15.09 -2.86 0.23
C THR A 107 -13.87 -1.97 0.51
N GLY A 108 -12.80 -2.12 -0.27
CA GLY A 108 -11.60 -1.29 -0.15
C GLY A 108 -11.88 0.18 -0.42
N CYS A 109 -12.72 0.52 -1.39
CA CYS A 109 -13.15 1.89 -1.66
C CYS A 109 -13.97 2.49 -0.51
N ILE A 110 -14.90 1.73 0.08
CA ILE A 110 -15.73 2.18 1.22
C ILE A 110 -14.84 2.45 2.43
N LEU A 111 -13.97 1.51 2.78
CA LEU A 111 -13.06 1.64 3.92
C LEU A 111 -12.09 2.81 3.74
N SER A 112 -11.52 2.97 2.54
CA SER A 112 -10.60 4.08 2.26
C SER A 112 -11.31 5.43 2.26
N PHE A 113 -12.55 5.51 1.79
CA PHE A 113 -13.37 6.73 1.90
C PHE A 113 -13.55 7.12 3.36
N GLY A 114 -14.01 6.18 4.20
CA GLY A 114 -14.17 6.43 5.64
C GLY A 114 -12.87 6.91 6.31
N MET A 115 -11.73 6.28 5.96
CA MET A 115 -10.42 6.65 6.52
C MET A 115 -9.91 8.00 6.05
N THR A 116 -10.08 8.33 4.78
CA THR A 116 -9.51 9.55 4.19
C THR A 116 -10.34 10.79 4.48
N MET A 117 -11.66 10.64 4.68
CA MET A 117 -12.57 11.74 5.00
C MET A 117 -12.58 12.10 6.50
N GLN A 118 -11.94 11.31 7.35
CA GLN A 118 -11.81 11.64 8.77
C GLN A 118 -10.94 12.88 8.99
N PRO A 119 -11.23 13.70 10.01
CA PRO A 119 -10.31 14.73 10.52
C PRO A 119 -8.94 14.12 10.85
N SER A 120 -7.87 14.92 10.70
CA SER A 120 -6.47 14.45 10.87
C SER A 120 -6.20 13.81 12.24
N PHE A 121 -6.80 14.33 13.30
CA PHE A 121 -6.63 13.81 14.66
C PHE A 121 -7.24 12.41 14.84
N LEU A 122 -8.44 12.16 14.29
CA LEU A 122 -9.07 10.83 14.33
C LEU A 122 -8.30 9.84 13.47
N ARG A 123 -7.82 10.28 12.31
CA ARG A 123 -6.97 9.48 11.44
C ARG A 123 -5.69 9.04 12.14
N LYS A 124 -5.02 9.95 12.87
CA LYS A 124 -3.84 9.65 13.68
C LYS A 124 -4.14 8.55 14.71
N LEU A 125 -5.25 8.67 15.46
CA LEU A 125 -5.67 7.67 16.44
C LEU A 125 -5.97 6.30 15.79
N THR A 126 -6.66 6.29 14.66
CA THR A 126 -6.96 5.03 13.93
C THR A 126 -5.67 4.36 13.43
N TYR A 127 -4.73 5.12 12.89
CA TYR A 127 -3.41 4.59 12.48
C TYR A 127 -2.65 4.00 13.65
N GLN A 128 -2.63 4.66 14.82
CA GLN A 128 -1.91 4.20 15.99
C GLN A 128 -2.54 2.97 16.65
N LYS A 129 -3.87 2.92 16.76
CA LYS A 129 -4.58 1.87 17.49
C LYS A 129 -4.92 0.64 16.64
N VAL A 130 -5.22 0.83 15.37
CA VAL A 130 -5.74 -0.25 14.49
C VAL A 130 -4.71 -0.72 13.48
N LEU A 131 -3.89 0.17 12.95
CA LEU A 131 -3.03 -0.15 11.81
C LEU A 131 -1.57 -0.43 12.17
N ARG A 132 -1.16 -0.20 13.42
CA ARG A 132 0.20 -0.45 13.92
C ARG A 132 0.32 -1.58 14.95
N LYS A 133 -0.71 -2.43 15.04
CA LYS A 133 -0.58 -3.70 15.77
C LYS A 133 0.15 -4.73 14.94
#